data_4e7d0db07bc86b3e32b56090c420270f
#
_entry.id   4e7d0db07bc86b3e32b56090c420270f
#
_cell.length_a   1.000
_cell.length_b   1.000
_cell.length_c   1.000
_cell.angle_alpha   90.00
_cell.angle_beta   90.00
_cell.angle_gamma   90.00
#
_symmetry.space_group_name_H-M   'P 1'
#
loop_
_entity.id
_entity.type
_entity.pdbx_description
1 polymer ?
#
loop_
_entity_poly.entity_id
_entity_poly.type
_entity_poly.pdbx_seq_one_letter_code
_entity_poly.pdbx_strand_id
1 'polypeptide(L)'
;MRLFVLILLLVLSTAAPARAVTNTARTAPTFNGTVHAVAYLGTTVYVGGSFTRASWGGRNWPRERLAAFDSRTGALLRWSPTADGTVRALATAPGAVYVAGDFHRVAGKRRDSIARLHPTGNTISPFRQYLTGTPHALVIGNGRLYLGGAFTSVSGHRQTNLAAFSLATGRLDARWHPATDGRVHTLAAVGGRIFLGGAFTTVNGDRSAARLAAVDAGSGTLDRHFRPTVTAEVNDIAVDGTGVYAATGGQGGRAIAYGLDGRTRWQRVFDGDTTAVTLAGGTAYVGGHFDRVCLTARNGPHGSCLDGSVPRVKLAAITAAGRLTEWNPQANGVIGVRVLGTDPATGALDAGGDFTTIGGRIRPRFARF
;
A
#
# COMPACT_ATOMS: atom_id res chain seq x y z
N MET A 1 51.47 -26.56 -29.85
CA MET A 1 50.84 -25.38 -29.23
C MET A 1 49.40 -25.34 -29.75
N ARG A 2 48.44 -25.89 -28.95
CA ARG A 2 47.02 -25.95 -29.33
C ARG A 2 46.27 -24.76 -28.70
N LEU A 3 45.76 -23.88 -29.56
CA LEU A 3 44.95 -22.71 -29.15
C LEU A 3 43.54 -23.21 -28.80
N PHE A 4 43.11 -23.06 -27.53
CA PHE A 4 41.71 -23.23 -27.11
C PHE A 4 40.99 -21.89 -27.29
N VAL A 5 40.03 -21.82 -28.22
CA VAL A 5 39.13 -20.69 -28.37
C VAL A 5 37.97 -20.91 -27.43
N LEU A 6 37.88 -20.06 -26.38
CA LEU A 6 36.77 -20.04 -25.44
C LEU A 6 35.63 -19.21 -26.04
N ILE A 7 34.56 -19.87 -26.50
CA ILE A 7 33.35 -19.20 -26.97
C ILE A 7 32.49 -18.84 -25.74
N LEU A 8 32.45 -17.56 -25.41
CA LEU A 8 31.58 -17.01 -24.36
C LEU A 8 30.15 -16.86 -24.93
N LEU A 9 29.24 -17.77 -24.59
CA LEU A 9 27.82 -17.64 -24.91
C LEU A 9 27.19 -16.58 -24.02
N LEU A 10 26.93 -15.41 -24.59
CA LEU A 10 26.13 -14.36 -23.95
C LEU A 10 24.67 -14.78 -24.00
N VAL A 11 24.12 -15.26 -22.86
CA VAL A 11 22.67 -15.49 -22.71
C VAL A 11 21.98 -14.14 -22.50
N LEU A 12 21.47 -13.57 -23.57
CA LEU A 12 20.55 -12.43 -23.51
C LEU A 12 19.21 -12.91 -22.93
N SER A 13 19.00 -12.71 -21.65
CA SER A 13 17.66 -12.85 -21.05
C SER A 13 16.77 -11.72 -21.56
N THR A 14 15.95 -12.00 -22.57
CA THR A 14 14.88 -11.08 -22.98
C THR A 14 13.83 -11.10 -21.86
N ALA A 15 13.79 -10.03 -21.05
CA ALA A 15 12.67 -9.80 -20.14
C ALA A 15 11.40 -9.71 -21.00
N ALA A 16 10.42 -10.59 -20.74
CA ALA A 16 9.12 -10.53 -21.40
C ALA A 16 8.50 -9.13 -21.14
N PRO A 17 7.91 -8.49 -22.16
CA PRO A 17 7.31 -7.17 -21.98
C PRO A 17 6.23 -7.26 -20.89
N ALA A 18 6.28 -6.33 -19.94
CA ALA A 18 5.28 -6.23 -18.90
C ALA A 18 3.90 -6.09 -19.56
N ARG A 19 3.01 -7.05 -19.26
CA ARG A 19 1.66 -7.07 -19.85
C ARG A 19 0.93 -5.81 -19.41
N ALA A 20 0.44 -5.01 -20.34
CA ALA A 20 -0.30 -3.80 -20.04
C ALA A 20 -1.54 -4.12 -19.19
N VAL A 21 -1.76 -3.34 -18.14
CA VAL A 21 -2.97 -3.43 -17.30
C VAL A 21 -4.17 -3.00 -18.12
N THR A 22 -5.18 -3.86 -18.23
CA THR A 22 -6.38 -3.61 -19.04
C THR A 22 -7.43 -2.80 -18.26
N ASN A 23 -8.40 -2.17 -18.96
CA ASN A 23 -9.55 -1.51 -18.32
C ASN A 23 -10.59 -2.48 -17.76
N THR A 24 -10.54 -3.75 -18.17
CA THR A 24 -11.54 -4.75 -17.80
C THR A 24 -11.07 -5.58 -16.61
N ALA A 25 -11.87 -5.60 -15.55
CA ALA A 25 -11.60 -6.39 -14.36
C ALA A 25 -11.66 -7.88 -14.65
N ARG A 26 -10.64 -8.61 -14.17
CA ARG A 26 -10.53 -10.08 -14.24
C ARG A 26 -11.35 -10.76 -13.14
N THR A 27 -11.42 -12.09 -13.20
CA THR A 27 -12.05 -12.90 -12.16
C THR A 27 -11.25 -12.83 -10.86
N ALA A 28 -11.94 -12.44 -9.78
CA ALA A 28 -11.41 -12.39 -8.41
C ALA A 28 -12.60 -12.42 -7.43
N PRO A 29 -12.41 -12.76 -6.15
CA PRO A 29 -13.45 -12.63 -5.14
C PRO A 29 -13.90 -11.17 -4.98
N THR A 30 -15.14 -10.97 -4.56
CA THR A 30 -15.68 -9.68 -4.14
C THR A 30 -16.13 -9.76 -2.68
N PHE A 31 -16.35 -8.60 -2.04
CA PHE A 31 -16.61 -8.55 -0.60
C PHE A 31 -17.83 -7.70 -0.28
N ASN A 32 -18.46 -7.96 0.88
CA ASN A 32 -19.63 -7.20 1.35
C ASN A 32 -19.27 -5.97 2.21
N GLY A 33 -18.01 -5.75 2.50
CA GLY A 33 -17.50 -4.59 3.26
C GLY A 33 -16.17 -4.09 2.68
N THR A 34 -15.74 -2.94 3.11
CA THR A 34 -14.56 -2.23 2.58
C THR A 34 -13.28 -3.07 2.67
N VAL A 35 -12.52 -3.10 1.58
CA VAL A 35 -11.16 -3.62 1.54
C VAL A 35 -10.18 -2.47 1.82
N HIS A 36 -9.33 -2.65 2.85
CA HIS A 36 -8.37 -1.64 3.31
C HIS A 36 -6.91 -2.02 3.01
N ALA A 37 -6.62 -3.32 2.88
CA ALA A 37 -5.25 -3.78 2.70
C ALA A 37 -5.18 -4.99 1.76
N VAL A 38 -4.11 -5.03 0.97
CA VAL A 38 -3.73 -6.15 0.12
C VAL A 38 -2.25 -6.46 0.33
N ALA A 39 -1.89 -7.74 0.39
CA ALA A 39 -0.49 -8.18 0.47
C ALA A 39 -0.30 -9.48 -0.31
N TYR A 40 0.94 -9.77 -0.72
CA TYR A 40 1.26 -10.86 -1.64
C TYR A 40 2.33 -11.79 -1.06
N LEU A 41 2.15 -13.09 -1.18
CA LEU A 41 3.18 -14.09 -0.86
C LEU A 41 3.14 -15.22 -1.88
N GLY A 42 4.15 -15.29 -2.74
CA GLY A 42 4.13 -16.19 -3.90
C GLY A 42 2.92 -15.90 -4.79
N THR A 43 2.09 -16.91 -5.05
CA THR A 43 0.84 -16.79 -5.81
C THR A 43 -0.40 -16.57 -4.93
N THR A 44 -0.24 -16.22 -3.68
CA THR A 44 -1.38 -15.93 -2.78
C THR A 44 -1.52 -14.44 -2.57
N VAL A 45 -2.73 -13.93 -2.80
CA VAL A 45 -3.16 -12.57 -2.45
C VAL A 45 -3.92 -12.62 -1.14
N TYR A 46 -3.48 -11.87 -0.15
CA TYR A 46 -4.16 -11.69 1.13
C TYR A 46 -4.89 -10.36 1.13
N VAL A 47 -6.12 -10.37 1.64
CA VAL A 47 -7.01 -9.21 1.68
C VAL A 47 -7.48 -8.98 3.11
N GLY A 48 -7.37 -7.74 3.57
CA GLY A 48 -7.84 -7.28 4.87
C GLY A 48 -8.85 -6.13 4.74
N GLY A 49 -9.80 -6.05 5.69
CA GLY A 49 -10.80 -5.01 5.63
C GLY A 49 -11.83 -5.04 6.76
N SER A 50 -13.03 -4.51 6.47
CA SER A 50 -14.19 -4.52 7.37
C SER A 50 -15.31 -5.48 6.94
N PHE A 51 -15.06 -6.30 5.94
CA PHE A 51 -16.01 -7.26 5.40
C PHE A 51 -16.24 -8.47 6.34
N THR A 52 -17.38 -9.13 6.16
CA THR A 52 -17.72 -10.37 6.87
C THR A 52 -17.95 -11.54 5.92
N ARG A 53 -17.94 -11.28 4.60
CA ARG A 53 -18.25 -12.27 3.57
C ARG A 53 -17.47 -11.98 2.28
N ALA A 54 -16.98 -13.04 1.64
CA ALA A 54 -16.47 -13.02 0.29
C ALA A 54 -17.46 -13.76 -0.65
N SER A 55 -17.64 -13.26 -1.88
CA SER A 55 -18.42 -13.89 -2.93
C SER A 55 -17.48 -14.43 -4.00
N TRP A 56 -17.60 -15.73 -4.32
CA TRP A 56 -16.77 -16.43 -5.30
C TRP A 56 -17.51 -17.63 -5.88
N GLY A 57 -17.41 -17.85 -7.19
CA GLY A 57 -18.03 -19.00 -7.88
C GLY A 57 -19.54 -19.05 -7.70
N GLY A 58 -20.23 -17.91 -7.68
CA GLY A 58 -21.68 -17.81 -7.47
C GLY A 58 -22.13 -18.08 -6.03
N ARG A 59 -21.20 -18.27 -5.09
CA ARG A 59 -21.50 -18.57 -3.68
C ARG A 59 -20.92 -17.53 -2.74
N ASN A 60 -21.52 -17.44 -1.55
CA ASN A 60 -21.05 -16.60 -0.45
C ASN A 60 -20.34 -17.44 0.60
N TRP A 61 -19.16 -16.96 1.03
CA TRP A 61 -18.29 -17.63 1.99
C TRP A 61 -18.06 -16.73 3.20
N PRO A 62 -18.24 -17.18 4.43
CA PRO A 62 -17.86 -16.42 5.62
C PRO A 62 -16.37 -16.07 5.57
N ARG A 63 -16.04 -14.79 5.71
CA ARG A 63 -14.68 -14.25 5.74
C ARG A 63 -14.68 -13.01 6.63
N GLU A 64 -14.30 -13.18 7.89
CA GLU A 64 -14.37 -12.10 8.86
C GLU A 64 -13.10 -11.28 8.85
N ARG A 65 -13.10 -10.19 8.09
CA ARG A 65 -12.03 -9.19 7.96
C ARG A 65 -10.77 -9.67 7.23
N LEU A 66 -10.63 -10.99 7.00
CA LEU A 66 -9.45 -11.58 6.36
C LEU A 66 -9.88 -12.63 5.33
N ALA A 67 -9.23 -12.61 4.18
CA ALA A 67 -9.40 -13.59 3.11
C ALA A 67 -8.10 -13.77 2.33
N ALA A 68 -8.00 -14.89 1.60
CA ALA A 68 -6.93 -15.08 0.63
C ALA A 68 -7.47 -15.76 -0.63
N PHE A 69 -6.86 -15.46 -1.78
CA PHE A 69 -7.18 -16.11 -3.05
C PHE A 69 -5.92 -16.37 -3.87
N ASP A 70 -6.00 -17.33 -4.78
CA ASP A 70 -4.90 -17.63 -5.71
C ASP A 70 -4.82 -16.55 -6.79
N SER A 71 -3.66 -15.98 -6.99
CA SER A 71 -3.44 -14.83 -7.86
C SER A 71 -3.55 -15.13 -9.35
N ARG A 72 -3.37 -16.37 -9.76
CA ARG A 72 -3.42 -16.79 -11.17
C ARG A 72 -4.84 -17.15 -11.61
N THR A 73 -5.59 -17.85 -10.74
CA THR A 73 -6.93 -18.33 -11.02
C THR A 73 -8.03 -17.43 -10.47
N GLY A 74 -7.71 -16.57 -9.50
CA GLY A 74 -8.68 -15.81 -8.72
C GLY A 74 -9.47 -16.66 -7.71
N ALA A 75 -9.14 -17.94 -7.55
CA ALA A 75 -9.91 -18.85 -6.71
C ALA A 75 -9.76 -18.51 -5.21
N LEU A 76 -10.90 -18.36 -4.52
CA LEU A 76 -10.90 -18.11 -3.07
C LEU A 76 -10.31 -19.33 -2.33
N LEU A 77 -9.31 -19.10 -1.50
CA LEU A 77 -8.63 -20.13 -0.73
C LEU A 77 -9.38 -20.44 0.59
N ARG A 78 -9.04 -21.58 1.20
CA ARG A 78 -9.59 -21.98 2.51
C ARG A 78 -9.06 -21.16 3.68
N TRP A 79 -8.00 -20.39 3.47
CA TRP A 79 -7.46 -19.49 4.49
C TRP A 79 -8.49 -18.45 4.92
N SER A 80 -8.94 -18.53 6.17
CA SER A 80 -10.04 -17.74 6.71
C SER A 80 -9.90 -17.51 8.22
N PRO A 81 -8.75 -17.02 8.72
CA PRO A 81 -8.68 -16.61 10.12
C PRO A 81 -9.64 -15.45 10.35
N THR A 82 -10.26 -15.42 11.53
CA THR A 82 -11.24 -14.38 11.90
C THR A 82 -10.53 -13.24 12.62
N ALA A 83 -11.01 -12.00 12.46
CA ALA A 83 -10.69 -10.86 13.31
C ALA A 83 -11.99 -10.19 13.77
N ASP A 84 -12.06 -9.76 15.05
CA ASP A 84 -13.25 -9.12 15.63
C ASP A 84 -13.37 -7.63 15.28
N GLY A 85 -12.32 -7.02 14.75
CA GLY A 85 -12.27 -5.62 14.29
C GLY A 85 -11.66 -5.46 12.91
N THR A 86 -11.70 -4.25 12.38
CA THR A 86 -11.20 -3.91 11.05
C THR A 86 -9.70 -4.21 10.91
N VAL A 87 -9.31 -4.91 9.84
CA VAL A 87 -7.90 -5.07 9.44
C VAL A 87 -7.53 -3.93 8.50
N ARG A 88 -6.56 -3.10 8.92
CA ARG A 88 -6.12 -1.89 8.21
C ARG A 88 -4.87 -2.08 7.39
N ALA A 89 -3.98 -2.95 7.84
CA ALA A 89 -2.70 -3.19 7.18
C ALA A 89 -2.33 -4.67 7.17
N LEU A 90 -1.66 -5.09 6.11
CA LEU A 90 -1.11 -6.42 5.90
C LEU A 90 0.34 -6.31 5.44
N ALA A 91 1.18 -7.23 5.89
CA ALA A 91 2.50 -7.45 5.34
C ALA A 91 2.83 -8.94 5.36
N THR A 92 3.62 -9.41 4.39
CA THR A 92 3.95 -10.83 4.26
C THR A 92 5.45 -11.06 4.27
N ALA A 93 5.87 -12.14 4.93
CA ALA A 93 7.23 -12.68 4.85
C ALA A 93 7.15 -14.20 4.64
N PRO A 94 8.23 -14.87 4.24
CA PRO A 94 8.27 -16.33 4.20
C PRO A 94 7.77 -16.93 5.53
N GLY A 95 6.72 -17.76 5.45
CA GLY A 95 6.10 -18.41 6.62
C GLY A 95 5.25 -17.49 7.53
N ALA A 96 4.91 -16.25 7.11
CA ALA A 96 4.14 -15.34 7.94
C ALA A 96 3.26 -14.37 7.16
N VAL A 97 2.08 -14.09 7.70
CA VAL A 97 1.22 -12.96 7.35
C VAL A 97 1.05 -12.10 8.61
N TYR A 98 1.52 -10.87 8.56
CA TYR A 98 1.33 -9.90 9.64
C TYR A 98 0.07 -9.09 9.34
N VAL A 99 -0.76 -8.90 10.35
CA VAL A 99 -2.02 -8.16 10.27
C VAL A 99 -2.05 -7.10 11.36
N ALA A 100 -2.52 -5.90 11.03
CA ALA A 100 -2.70 -4.83 12.00
C ALA A 100 -4.03 -4.11 11.77
N GLY A 101 -4.65 -3.58 12.84
CA GLY A 101 -5.96 -2.95 12.76
C GLY A 101 -6.60 -2.72 14.12
N ASP A 102 -7.93 -2.54 14.13
CA ASP A 102 -8.72 -2.16 15.31
C ASP A 102 -9.25 -3.39 16.09
N PHE A 103 -8.72 -4.54 15.86
CA PHE A 103 -9.16 -5.79 16.49
C PHE A 103 -8.51 -6.02 17.86
N HIS A 104 -9.22 -6.78 18.71
CA HIS A 104 -8.73 -7.31 19.99
C HIS A 104 -8.50 -8.83 19.95
N ARG A 105 -9.08 -9.53 18.98
CA ARG A 105 -8.94 -10.97 18.80
C ARG A 105 -8.71 -11.32 17.34
N VAL A 106 -7.80 -12.26 17.10
CA VAL A 106 -7.53 -12.84 15.79
C VAL A 106 -7.42 -14.37 15.94
N ALA A 107 -8.05 -15.13 15.05
CA ALA A 107 -8.10 -16.59 15.08
C ALA A 107 -8.49 -17.13 16.49
N GLY A 108 -9.48 -16.49 17.13
CA GLY A 108 -9.98 -16.85 18.46
C GLY A 108 -9.05 -16.48 19.64
N LYS A 109 -7.85 -15.94 19.39
CA LYS A 109 -6.88 -15.57 20.44
C LYS A 109 -6.84 -14.05 20.63
N ARG A 110 -6.67 -13.60 21.89
CA ARG A 110 -6.44 -12.19 22.19
C ARG A 110 -5.15 -11.69 21.53
N ARG A 111 -5.27 -10.65 20.72
CA ARG A 111 -4.18 -9.94 20.01
C ARG A 111 -4.63 -8.49 19.78
N ASP A 112 -4.14 -7.59 20.59
CA ASP A 112 -4.55 -6.19 20.50
C ASP A 112 -3.77 -5.49 19.39
N SER A 113 -4.49 -5.16 18.32
CA SER A 113 -4.09 -4.34 17.19
C SER A 113 -3.04 -4.92 16.24
N ILE A 114 -2.28 -5.96 16.61
CA ILE A 114 -1.28 -6.56 15.72
C ILE A 114 -1.12 -8.07 15.98
N ALA A 115 -1.01 -8.86 14.91
CA ALA A 115 -0.80 -10.30 15.00
C ALA A 115 0.06 -10.84 13.85
N ARG A 116 0.62 -12.04 14.05
CA ARG A 116 1.29 -12.85 13.03
C ARG A 116 0.50 -14.14 12.84
N LEU A 117 0.12 -14.43 11.60
CA LEU A 117 -0.64 -15.60 11.20
C LEU A 117 0.20 -16.54 10.34
N HIS A 118 -0.17 -17.83 10.32
CA HIS A 118 0.39 -18.77 9.36
C HIS A 118 -0.18 -18.51 7.95
N PRO A 119 0.62 -18.56 6.88
CA PRO A 119 0.15 -18.17 5.54
C PRO A 119 -0.82 -19.16 4.89
N THR A 120 -0.84 -20.41 5.29
CA THR A 120 -1.72 -21.45 4.73
C THR A 120 -2.71 -22.02 5.74
N GLY A 121 -2.50 -21.80 7.04
CA GLY A 121 -3.38 -22.25 8.13
C GLY A 121 -4.10 -21.09 8.81
N ASN A 122 -5.21 -21.38 9.48
CA ASN A 122 -5.96 -20.39 10.26
C ASN A 122 -5.39 -20.22 11.68
N THR A 123 -4.12 -20.52 11.87
CA THR A 123 -3.45 -20.50 13.18
C THR A 123 -2.67 -19.22 13.38
N ILE A 124 -2.52 -18.85 14.64
CA ILE A 124 -1.77 -17.68 15.06
C ILE A 124 -0.38 -18.10 15.55
N SER A 125 0.64 -17.38 15.15
CA SER A 125 2.02 -17.58 15.61
C SER A 125 2.30 -16.90 16.95
N PRO A 126 3.34 -17.29 17.69
CA PRO A 126 3.73 -16.68 18.95
C PRO A 126 4.38 -15.30 18.74
N PHE A 127 3.59 -14.34 18.28
CA PHE A 127 3.96 -12.92 18.19
C PHE A 127 2.99 -12.16 19.10
N ARG A 128 3.47 -11.71 20.26
CA ARG A 128 2.65 -11.14 21.33
C ARG A 128 3.03 -9.69 21.58
N GLN A 129 2.65 -8.84 20.64
CA GLN A 129 2.81 -7.40 20.75
C GLN A 129 1.42 -6.76 20.90
N TYR A 130 1.35 -5.61 21.54
CA TYR A 130 0.13 -4.80 21.65
C TYR A 130 0.47 -3.32 21.57
N LEU A 131 -0.49 -2.51 21.15
CA LEU A 131 -0.33 -1.07 20.95
C LEU A 131 -1.30 -0.29 21.83
N THR A 132 -0.87 0.91 22.24
CA THR A 132 -1.77 1.94 22.78
C THR A 132 -2.04 2.96 21.67
N GLY A 133 -3.08 2.74 20.89
CA GLY A 133 -3.44 3.53 19.72
C GLY A 133 -3.75 2.66 18.50
N THR A 134 -3.76 3.27 17.31
CA THR A 134 -4.21 2.65 16.06
C THR A 134 -3.06 2.44 15.07
N PRO A 135 -2.83 1.20 14.56
CA PRO A 135 -1.91 0.96 13.46
C PRO A 135 -2.56 1.32 12.12
N HIS A 136 -1.75 1.87 11.19
CA HIS A 136 -2.21 2.20 9.84
C HIS A 136 -1.41 1.50 8.74
N ALA A 137 -0.11 1.28 8.93
CA ALA A 137 0.78 0.72 7.92
C ALA A 137 1.70 -0.35 8.48
N LEU A 138 1.96 -1.36 7.66
CA LEU A 138 2.98 -2.39 7.88
C LEU A 138 3.85 -2.51 6.64
N VAL A 139 5.17 -2.59 6.83
CA VAL A 139 6.09 -2.94 5.75
C VAL A 139 7.21 -3.83 6.26
N ILE A 140 7.68 -4.74 5.41
CA ILE A 140 8.82 -5.63 5.71
C ILE A 140 10.04 -5.19 4.91
N GLY A 141 11.17 -5.13 5.59
CA GLY A 141 12.46 -4.84 5.00
C GLY A 141 13.60 -5.05 6.01
N ASN A 142 14.81 -5.27 5.53
CA ASN A 142 16.03 -5.33 6.37
C ASN A 142 15.90 -6.27 7.60
N GLY A 143 15.24 -7.42 7.44
CA GLY A 143 15.02 -8.38 8.54
C GLY A 143 14.05 -7.93 9.63
N ARG A 144 13.27 -6.86 9.39
CA ARG A 144 12.31 -6.28 10.34
C ARG A 144 10.93 -6.12 9.74
N LEU A 145 9.93 -6.12 10.61
CA LEU A 145 8.59 -5.59 10.36
C LEU A 145 8.53 -4.18 10.94
N TYR A 146 8.24 -3.20 10.09
CA TYR A 146 8.02 -1.80 10.50
C TYR A 146 6.53 -1.52 10.58
N LEU A 147 6.15 -0.73 11.57
CA LEU A 147 4.79 -0.33 11.89
C LEU A 147 4.69 1.19 11.91
N GLY A 148 3.71 1.73 11.22
CA GLY A 148 3.31 3.14 11.27
C GLY A 148 1.87 3.27 11.74
N GLY A 149 1.54 4.39 12.40
CA GLY A 149 0.19 4.60 12.88
C GLY A 149 -0.01 5.89 13.65
N ALA A 150 -1.00 5.87 14.54
CA ALA A 150 -1.31 6.88 15.56
C ALA A 150 -1.31 6.20 16.93
N PHE A 151 -0.14 5.99 17.51
CA PHE A 151 0.02 5.28 18.77
C PHE A 151 1.15 5.91 19.62
N THR A 152 1.12 5.66 20.92
CA THR A 152 2.08 6.23 21.89
C THR A 152 3.00 5.19 22.50
N SER A 153 2.59 3.92 22.48
CA SER A 153 3.42 2.84 23.03
C SER A 153 3.20 1.51 22.32
N VAL A 154 4.23 0.65 22.41
CA VAL A 154 4.21 -0.75 21.97
C VAL A 154 4.70 -1.63 23.10
N SER A 155 3.90 -2.59 23.53
CA SER A 155 4.24 -3.56 24.59
C SER A 155 4.81 -2.90 25.85
N GLY A 156 4.25 -1.73 26.24
CA GLY A 156 4.68 -0.95 27.39
C GLY A 156 5.89 -0.02 27.17
N HIS A 157 6.56 -0.13 26.02
CA HIS A 157 7.65 0.78 25.66
C HIS A 157 7.13 2.00 24.90
N ARG A 158 7.63 3.19 25.24
CA ARG A 158 7.29 4.42 24.51
C ARG A 158 7.79 4.33 23.06
N GLN A 159 6.84 4.37 22.13
CA GLN A 159 7.06 4.34 20.68
C GLN A 159 6.00 5.25 20.05
N THR A 160 6.40 6.38 19.48
CA THR A 160 5.47 7.38 19.00
C THR A 160 5.30 7.26 17.49
N ASN A 161 4.16 6.69 17.08
CA ASN A 161 3.70 6.53 15.68
C ASN A 161 4.55 5.61 14.79
N LEU A 162 5.73 5.18 15.26
CA LEU A 162 6.65 4.31 14.53
C LEU A 162 7.24 3.25 15.45
N ALA A 163 7.35 2.01 14.98
CA ALA A 163 8.03 0.93 15.68
C ALA A 163 8.61 -0.09 14.69
N ALA A 164 9.58 -0.87 15.12
CA ALA A 164 10.13 -1.98 14.36
C ALA A 164 10.22 -3.25 15.20
N PHE A 165 10.01 -4.41 14.57
CA PHE A 165 10.11 -5.72 15.22
C PHE A 165 11.07 -6.61 14.43
N SER A 166 11.91 -7.35 15.10
CA SER A 166 12.76 -8.37 14.47
C SER A 166 11.89 -9.49 13.87
N LEU A 167 12.06 -9.82 12.61
CA LEU A 167 11.36 -10.95 11.98
C LEU A 167 11.81 -12.30 12.58
N ALA A 168 13.07 -12.40 12.99
CA ALA A 168 13.63 -13.63 13.54
C ALA A 168 13.07 -13.96 14.94
N THR A 169 12.92 -12.94 15.81
CA THR A 169 12.52 -13.13 17.20
C THR A 169 11.10 -12.67 17.53
N GLY A 170 10.49 -11.84 16.67
CA GLY A 170 9.21 -11.19 16.92
C GLY A 170 9.25 -10.12 18.03
N ARG A 171 10.44 -9.78 18.54
CA ARG A 171 10.60 -8.77 19.59
C ARG A 171 10.66 -7.36 19.03
N LEU A 172 10.15 -6.40 19.80
CA LEU A 172 10.35 -4.97 19.53
C LEU A 172 11.84 -4.65 19.48
N ASP A 173 12.27 -3.95 18.45
CA ASP A 173 13.61 -3.37 18.36
C ASP A 173 13.61 -1.97 19.02
N ALA A 174 13.90 -1.94 20.31
CA ALA A 174 13.87 -0.71 21.10
C ALA A 174 14.96 0.30 20.67
N ARG A 175 15.95 -0.09 19.87
CA ARG A 175 17.00 0.80 19.35
C ARG A 175 16.49 1.59 18.15
N TRP A 176 15.51 1.06 17.40
CA TRP A 176 14.85 1.74 16.31
C TRP A 176 13.60 2.45 16.84
N HIS A 177 13.73 3.74 17.16
CA HIS A 177 12.68 4.52 17.81
C HIS A 177 12.52 5.93 17.21
N PRO A 178 12.47 6.07 15.87
CA PRO A 178 12.11 7.38 15.30
C PRO A 178 10.70 7.73 15.77
N ALA A 179 10.42 9.04 15.85
CA ALA A 179 9.15 9.55 16.32
C ALA A 179 8.63 10.64 15.39
N THR A 180 7.32 10.68 15.20
CA THR A 180 6.61 11.75 14.50
C THR A 180 5.61 12.41 15.43
N ASP A 181 5.35 13.71 15.24
CA ASP A 181 4.35 14.48 16.01
C ASP A 181 2.90 14.25 15.53
N GLY A 182 2.72 13.66 14.35
CA GLY A 182 1.44 13.30 13.75
C GLY A 182 1.42 11.87 13.24
N ARG A 183 0.23 11.42 12.83
CA ARG A 183 0.02 10.04 12.36
C ARG A 183 0.82 9.70 11.10
N VAL A 184 1.28 8.46 11.03
CA VAL A 184 1.91 7.86 9.85
C VAL A 184 0.88 6.95 9.17
N HIS A 185 0.51 7.27 7.92
CA HIS A 185 -0.50 6.53 7.16
C HIS A 185 0.08 5.38 6.36
N THR A 186 1.29 5.56 5.84
CA THR A 186 1.90 4.66 4.89
C THR A 186 3.40 4.55 5.11
N LEU A 187 3.95 3.38 4.80
CA LEU A 187 5.37 3.05 4.89
C LEU A 187 5.84 2.32 3.63
N ALA A 188 7.05 2.59 3.19
CA ALA A 188 7.74 1.79 2.19
C ALA A 188 9.20 1.56 2.58
N ALA A 189 9.72 0.35 2.32
CA ALA A 189 11.09 -0.04 2.67
C ALA A 189 11.90 -0.31 1.39
N VAL A 190 12.90 0.49 1.11
CA VAL A 190 13.76 0.36 -0.07
C VAL A 190 15.18 0.85 0.24
N GLY A 191 16.19 0.10 -0.19
CA GLY A 191 17.60 0.54 -0.18
C GLY A 191 18.14 0.96 1.19
N GLY A 192 17.75 0.26 2.26
CA GLY A 192 18.19 0.59 3.63
C GLY A 192 17.45 1.78 4.24
N ARG A 193 16.42 2.30 3.58
CA ARG A 193 15.58 3.42 4.05
C ARG A 193 14.14 2.97 4.29
N ILE A 194 13.49 3.59 5.25
CA ILE A 194 12.05 3.51 5.47
C ILE A 194 11.47 4.88 5.13
N PHE A 195 10.66 4.92 4.07
CA PHE A 195 9.93 6.10 3.67
C PHE A 195 8.61 6.16 4.45
N LEU A 196 8.23 7.36 4.90
CA LEU A 196 7.09 7.63 5.77
C LEU A 196 6.19 8.64 5.08
N GLY A 197 4.89 8.35 4.98
CA GLY A 197 3.87 9.30 4.53
C GLY A 197 2.80 9.49 5.61
N GLY A 198 2.28 10.71 5.80
CA GLY A 198 1.26 10.95 6.81
C GLY A 198 0.89 12.40 7.04
N ALA A 199 0.33 12.68 8.22
CA ALA A 199 -0.11 14.00 8.67
C ALA A 199 0.87 14.67 9.66
N PHE A 200 2.06 14.12 9.84
CA PHE A 200 3.07 14.66 10.74
C PHE A 200 3.72 15.94 10.20
N THR A 201 4.22 16.78 11.09
CA THR A 201 4.95 18.01 10.75
C THR A 201 6.42 17.93 11.14
N THR A 202 6.80 16.94 11.96
CA THR A 202 8.19 16.68 12.35
C THR A 202 8.51 15.18 12.37
N VAL A 203 9.77 14.86 12.09
CA VAL A 203 10.36 13.54 12.35
C VAL A 203 11.57 13.74 13.25
N ASN A 204 11.63 13.05 14.38
CA ASN A 204 12.70 13.22 15.41
C ASN A 204 12.85 14.68 15.85
N GLY A 205 11.77 15.48 15.83
CA GLY A 205 11.78 16.92 16.16
C GLY A 205 12.25 17.84 15.03
N ASP A 206 12.69 17.29 13.88
CA ASP A 206 13.15 18.07 12.72
C ASP A 206 11.95 18.47 11.85
N ARG A 207 11.72 19.79 11.69
CA ARG A 207 10.61 20.37 10.90
C ARG A 207 10.85 20.35 9.39
N SER A 208 12.04 20.05 8.93
CA SER A 208 12.34 19.94 7.50
C SER A 208 11.74 18.67 6.84
N ALA A 209 11.17 17.79 7.65
CA ALA A 209 10.65 16.49 7.24
C ALA A 209 9.14 16.39 7.53
N ALA A 210 8.32 17.27 6.92
CA ALA A 210 6.88 17.26 7.11
C ALA A 210 6.18 16.37 6.08
N ARG A 211 5.24 15.56 6.52
CA ARG A 211 4.28 14.74 5.73
C ARG A 211 4.89 13.61 4.89
N LEU A 212 6.10 13.79 4.37
CA LEU A 212 6.84 12.79 3.60
C LEU A 212 8.31 12.86 3.99
N ALA A 213 8.88 11.77 4.46
CA ALA A 213 10.25 11.70 4.96
C ALA A 213 10.85 10.32 4.70
N ALA A 214 12.15 10.18 4.90
CA ALA A 214 12.84 8.91 4.97
C ALA A 214 13.68 8.84 6.25
N VAL A 215 13.73 7.65 6.86
CA VAL A 215 14.63 7.36 7.97
C VAL A 215 15.48 6.13 7.64
N ASP A 216 16.67 6.05 8.23
CA ASP A 216 17.51 4.87 8.11
C ASP A 216 16.84 3.63 8.71
N ALA A 217 16.86 2.53 7.99
CA ALA A 217 16.18 1.30 8.40
C ALA A 217 16.81 0.61 9.61
N GLY A 218 18.11 0.86 9.86
CA GLY A 218 18.86 0.28 10.99
C GLY A 218 18.74 1.10 12.26
N SER A 219 18.95 2.41 12.16
CA SER A 219 19.06 3.34 13.29
C SER A 219 17.82 4.19 13.56
N GLY A 220 16.94 4.40 12.55
CA GLY A 220 15.81 5.32 12.65
C GLY A 220 16.20 6.81 12.54
N THR A 221 17.45 7.12 12.19
CA THR A 221 17.88 8.52 11.99
C THR A 221 17.24 9.10 10.73
N LEU A 222 16.87 10.38 10.79
CA LEU A 222 16.29 11.09 9.63
C LEU A 222 17.31 11.18 8.49
N ASP A 223 16.90 10.75 7.28
CA ASP A 223 17.67 10.96 6.07
C ASP A 223 17.49 12.40 5.56
N ARG A 224 18.49 13.24 5.83
CA ARG A 224 18.47 14.64 5.43
C ARG A 224 18.79 14.88 3.95
N HIS A 225 19.14 13.86 3.19
CA HIS A 225 19.30 13.95 1.74
C HIS A 225 17.97 13.85 1.00
N PHE A 226 16.96 13.20 1.60
CA PHE A 226 15.61 13.16 1.06
C PHE A 226 14.77 14.32 1.60
N ARG A 227 14.59 15.38 0.78
CA ARG A 227 13.91 16.64 1.17
C ARG A 227 12.76 17.00 0.24
N PRO A 228 11.64 16.26 0.28
CA PRO A 228 10.48 16.57 -0.53
C PRO A 228 9.74 17.80 0.03
N THR A 229 9.14 18.59 -0.87
CA THR A 229 8.18 19.62 -0.49
C THR A 229 6.77 19.07 -0.67
N VAL A 230 6.04 18.93 0.43
CA VAL A 230 4.68 18.40 0.44
C VAL A 230 3.76 19.36 1.21
N THR A 231 2.71 19.84 0.56
CA THR A 231 1.78 20.85 1.13
C THR A 231 0.57 20.25 1.81
N ALA A 232 0.24 18.98 1.52
CA ALA A 232 -0.94 18.28 2.04
C ALA A 232 -0.55 16.94 2.66
N GLU A 233 -1.46 16.35 3.43
CA GLU A 233 -1.32 15.03 4.04
C GLU A 233 -1.05 13.96 2.96
N VAL A 234 -0.07 13.09 3.22
CA VAL A 234 0.25 11.96 2.34
C VAL A 234 -0.53 10.74 2.80
N ASN A 235 -1.44 10.29 1.95
CA ASN A 235 -2.30 9.14 2.23
C ASN A 235 -1.62 7.81 1.91
N ASP A 236 -0.85 7.77 0.81
CA ASP A 236 -0.14 6.56 0.41
C ASP A 236 1.14 6.88 -0.37
N ILE A 237 2.10 5.95 -0.35
CA ILE A 237 3.35 6.02 -1.12
C ILE A 237 3.67 4.68 -1.77
N ALA A 238 4.22 4.77 -2.97
CA ALA A 238 4.94 3.68 -3.63
C ALA A 238 6.37 4.12 -3.92
N VAL A 239 7.32 3.19 -3.80
CA VAL A 239 8.75 3.49 -4.00
C VAL A 239 9.37 2.42 -4.88
N ASP A 240 10.22 2.85 -5.82
CA ASP A 240 11.08 1.98 -6.62
C ASP A 240 12.53 2.48 -6.64
N GLY A 241 13.36 1.87 -7.45
CA GLY A 241 14.78 2.28 -7.60
C GLY A 241 14.97 3.68 -8.21
N THR A 242 13.90 4.31 -8.73
CA THR A 242 13.96 5.61 -9.43
C THR A 242 13.37 6.76 -8.63
N GLY A 243 12.52 6.49 -7.63
CA GLY A 243 11.90 7.55 -6.85
C GLY A 243 10.75 7.12 -5.94
N VAL A 244 10.13 8.13 -5.36
CA VAL A 244 8.99 8.03 -4.45
C VAL A 244 7.76 8.65 -5.12
N TYR A 245 6.66 7.94 -5.12
CA TYR A 245 5.38 8.37 -5.66
C TYR A 245 4.40 8.52 -4.52
N ALA A 246 3.80 9.69 -4.37
CA ALA A 246 2.90 10.01 -3.27
C ALA A 246 1.49 10.33 -3.77
N ALA A 247 0.50 9.77 -3.09
CA ALA A 247 -0.91 10.13 -3.18
C ALA A 247 -1.27 11.03 -1.99
N THR A 248 -1.84 12.22 -2.26
CA THR A 248 -2.11 13.22 -1.21
C THR A 248 -3.58 13.61 -1.15
N GLY A 249 -4.02 14.03 0.03
CA GLY A 249 -5.29 14.72 0.23
C GLY A 249 -5.18 16.24 0.06
N GLY A 250 -6.17 16.95 0.60
CA GLY A 250 -6.21 18.41 0.67
C GLY A 250 -7.25 19.03 -0.25
N GLN A 251 -7.06 20.29 -0.64
CA GLN A 251 -7.94 20.99 -1.55
C GLN A 251 -7.67 20.53 -3.00
N GLY A 252 -8.28 19.38 -3.39
CA GLY A 252 -7.92 18.60 -4.55
C GLY A 252 -6.67 17.75 -4.28
N GLY A 253 -6.75 16.45 -4.54
CA GLY A 253 -5.64 15.50 -4.34
C GLY A 253 -4.53 15.69 -5.36
N ARG A 254 -3.37 15.15 -5.06
CA ARG A 254 -2.23 15.13 -5.98
C ARG A 254 -1.59 13.75 -6.04
N ALA A 255 -1.20 13.35 -7.24
CA ALA A 255 -0.18 12.34 -7.44
C ALA A 255 1.14 13.04 -7.77
N ILE A 256 2.17 12.79 -7.00
CA ILE A 256 3.46 13.46 -7.11
C ILE A 256 4.57 12.41 -7.18
N ALA A 257 5.45 12.54 -8.16
CA ALA A 257 6.68 11.75 -8.21
C ALA A 257 7.88 12.60 -7.79
N TYR A 258 8.67 12.05 -6.88
CA TYR A 258 9.93 12.61 -6.42
C TYR A 258 11.10 11.72 -6.84
N GLY A 259 12.27 12.33 -7.02
CA GLY A 259 13.54 11.59 -7.02
C GLY A 259 13.86 11.04 -5.62
N LEU A 260 14.84 10.15 -5.53
CA LEU A 260 15.33 9.64 -4.25
C LEU A 260 16.07 10.71 -3.39
N ASP A 261 16.25 11.91 -3.92
CA ASP A 261 16.71 13.13 -3.24
C ASP A 261 15.56 14.03 -2.75
N GLY A 262 14.31 13.69 -3.09
CA GLY A 262 13.11 14.44 -2.74
C GLY A 262 12.74 15.55 -3.72
N ARG A 263 13.50 15.76 -4.80
CA ARG A 263 13.13 16.74 -5.84
C ARG A 263 11.92 16.24 -6.63
N THR A 264 10.94 17.15 -6.84
CA THR A 264 9.75 16.84 -7.64
C THR A 264 10.13 16.58 -9.09
N ARG A 265 9.73 15.43 -9.61
CA ARG A 265 9.89 15.05 -11.03
C ARG A 265 8.68 15.47 -11.85
N TRP A 266 7.47 15.20 -11.33
CA TRP A 266 6.20 15.64 -11.88
C TRP A 266 5.11 15.63 -10.81
N GLN A 267 4.01 16.34 -11.08
CA GLN A 267 2.77 16.23 -10.32
C GLN A 267 1.54 16.26 -11.23
N ARG A 268 0.48 15.61 -10.79
CA ARG A 268 -0.88 15.70 -11.35
C ARG A 268 -1.85 16.08 -10.26
N VAL A 269 -2.78 16.96 -10.60
CA VAL A 269 -3.81 17.48 -9.70
C VAL A 269 -5.15 16.89 -10.07
N PHE A 270 -5.95 16.58 -9.06
CA PHE A 270 -7.26 15.96 -9.14
C PHE A 270 -8.30 16.87 -8.45
N ASP A 271 -9.57 16.71 -8.80
CA ASP A 271 -10.67 17.43 -8.16
C ASP A 271 -11.06 16.88 -6.78
N GLY A 272 -10.51 15.75 -6.38
CA GLY A 272 -10.70 15.11 -5.07
C GLY A 272 -9.46 14.38 -4.60
N ASP A 273 -9.46 13.89 -3.37
CA ASP A 273 -8.31 13.24 -2.73
C ASP A 273 -7.81 12.01 -3.51
N THR A 274 -6.49 11.89 -3.61
CA THR A 274 -5.84 10.62 -3.96
C THR A 274 -5.50 9.86 -2.68
N THR A 275 -5.93 8.61 -2.59
CA THR A 275 -5.85 7.79 -1.37
C THR A 275 -4.92 6.59 -1.49
N ALA A 276 -4.61 6.18 -2.73
CA ALA A 276 -3.76 5.02 -2.99
C ALA A 276 -2.88 5.25 -4.21
N VAL A 277 -1.67 4.70 -4.19
CA VAL A 277 -0.75 4.65 -5.32
C VAL A 277 0.01 3.34 -5.35
N THR A 278 0.20 2.76 -6.54
CA THR A 278 1.08 1.61 -6.76
C THR A 278 1.78 1.73 -8.11
N LEU A 279 2.82 0.93 -8.31
CA LEU A 279 3.63 0.96 -9.52
C LEU A 279 3.54 -0.39 -10.25
N ALA A 280 3.34 -0.34 -11.56
CA ALA A 280 3.45 -1.51 -12.42
C ALA A 280 4.03 -1.10 -13.78
N GLY A 281 5.09 -1.79 -14.24
CA GLY A 281 5.70 -1.55 -15.55
C GLY A 281 6.13 -0.11 -15.80
N GLY A 282 6.66 0.61 -14.79
CA GLY A 282 7.07 2.00 -14.89
C GLY A 282 5.90 3.02 -14.93
N THR A 283 4.68 2.57 -14.68
CA THR A 283 3.47 3.40 -14.63
C THR A 283 2.99 3.49 -13.18
N ALA A 284 2.66 4.71 -12.73
CA ALA A 284 2.01 4.96 -11.45
C ALA A 284 0.49 4.88 -11.60
N TYR A 285 -0.13 3.95 -10.91
CA TYR A 285 -1.58 3.80 -10.81
C TYR A 285 -2.06 4.47 -9.55
N VAL A 286 -3.05 5.35 -9.68
CA VAL A 286 -3.58 6.19 -8.61
C VAL A 286 -5.06 5.92 -8.42
N GLY A 287 -5.48 5.78 -7.17
CA GLY A 287 -6.88 5.61 -6.79
C GLY A 287 -7.32 6.64 -5.75
N GLY A 288 -8.63 6.92 -5.67
CA GLY A 288 -9.11 7.87 -4.68
C GLY A 288 -10.57 8.27 -4.81
N HIS A 289 -10.84 9.45 -4.27
CA HIS A 289 -12.17 10.09 -4.22
C HIS A 289 -12.46 11.00 -5.42
N PHE A 290 -11.51 11.19 -6.31
CA PHE A 290 -11.62 12.12 -7.45
C PHE A 290 -12.48 11.56 -8.59
N ASP A 291 -13.01 12.46 -9.41
CA ASP A 291 -13.72 12.15 -10.64
C ASP A 291 -12.99 12.68 -11.89
N ARG A 292 -12.06 13.62 -11.72
CA ARG A 292 -11.38 14.31 -12.82
C ARG A 292 -9.90 14.55 -12.51
N VAL A 293 -9.08 14.55 -13.56
CA VAL A 293 -7.69 15.00 -13.54
C VAL A 293 -7.64 16.40 -14.16
N CYS A 294 -7.08 17.38 -13.46
CA CYS A 294 -6.92 18.74 -13.96
C CYS A 294 -5.86 18.80 -15.07
N LEU A 295 -6.08 19.65 -16.07
CA LEU A 295 -5.13 19.85 -17.17
C LEU A 295 -3.86 20.58 -16.70
N THR A 296 -3.97 21.45 -15.69
CA THR A 296 -2.85 22.17 -15.08
C THR A 296 -2.74 21.85 -13.58
N ALA A 297 -1.71 22.40 -12.94
CA ALA A 297 -1.52 22.30 -11.49
C ALA A 297 -2.40 23.30 -10.69
N ARG A 298 -3.19 24.12 -11.35
CA ARG A 298 -4.06 25.14 -10.74
C ARG A 298 -5.41 24.54 -10.39
N ASN A 299 -5.75 24.59 -9.12
CA ASN A 299 -7.06 24.20 -8.61
C ASN A 299 -7.68 25.32 -7.75
N GLY A 300 -8.98 25.45 -7.79
CA GLY A 300 -9.78 26.39 -7.01
C GLY A 300 -10.37 25.76 -5.75
N PRO A 301 -11.33 26.44 -5.13
CA PRO A 301 -12.05 25.94 -3.96
C PRO A 301 -12.62 24.55 -4.20
N HIS A 302 -12.62 23.71 -3.16
CA HIS A 302 -13.10 22.32 -3.19
C HIS A 302 -12.42 21.43 -4.26
N GLY A 303 -11.20 21.79 -4.70
CA GLY A 303 -10.46 21.00 -5.66
C GLY A 303 -10.84 21.22 -7.13
N SER A 304 -11.72 22.18 -7.44
CA SER A 304 -12.16 22.43 -8.82
C SER A 304 -11.00 22.73 -9.77
N CYS A 305 -10.98 22.08 -10.93
CA CYS A 305 -9.97 22.33 -11.97
C CYS A 305 -10.25 23.65 -12.68
N LEU A 306 -9.34 24.63 -12.58
CA LEU A 306 -9.55 25.98 -13.13
C LEU A 306 -9.37 26.06 -14.65
N ASP A 307 -8.44 25.28 -15.20
CA ASP A 307 -8.04 25.37 -16.61
C ASP A 307 -8.54 24.17 -17.44
N GLY A 308 -9.62 23.54 -17.01
CA GLY A 308 -10.19 22.33 -17.63
C GLY A 308 -9.68 21.02 -17.02
N SER A 309 -10.30 19.93 -17.42
CA SER A 309 -10.04 18.60 -16.83
C SER A 309 -10.40 17.47 -17.78
N VAL A 310 -9.85 16.27 -17.50
CA VAL A 310 -10.16 15.02 -18.18
C VAL A 310 -10.88 14.08 -17.20
N PRO A 311 -11.99 13.43 -17.59
CA PRO A 311 -12.67 12.45 -16.75
C PRO A 311 -11.77 11.27 -16.41
N ARG A 312 -11.63 10.98 -15.11
CA ARG A 312 -10.93 9.81 -14.54
C ARG A 312 -11.59 9.47 -13.21
N VAL A 313 -12.67 8.68 -13.26
CA VAL A 313 -13.50 8.46 -12.07
C VAL A 313 -12.84 7.43 -11.14
N LYS A 314 -12.31 7.91 -10.02
CA LYS A 314 -11.68 7.14 -8.93
C LYS A 314 -10.36 6.45 -9.28
N LEU A 315 -9.96 6.37 -10.55
CA LEU A 315 -8.75 5.69 -11.00
C LEU A 315 -8.08 6.43 -12.16
N ALA A 316 -6.76 6.49 -12.13
CA ALA A 316 -5.93 7.04 -13.20
C ALA A 316 -4.59 6.31 -13.28
N ALA A 317 -3.93 6.36 -14.44
CA ALA A 317 -2.57 5.86 -14.61
C ALA A 317 -1.70 6.93 -15.27
N ILE A 318 -0.48 7.08 -14.75
CA ILE A 318 0.46 8.15 -15.09
C ILE A 318 1.80 7.52 -15.44
N THR A 319 2.34 7.84 -16.60
CA THR A 319 3.66 7.33 -17.04
C THR A 319 4.79 7.86 -16.15
N ALA A 320 5.98 7.26 -16.23
CA ALA A 320 7.18 7.73 -15.54
C ALA A 320 7.55 9.20 -15.87
N ALA A 321 7.13 9.68 -17.06
CA ALA A 321 7.30 11.09 -17.49
C ALA A 321 6.17 12.01 -17.02
N GLY A 322 5.23 11.54 -16.18
CA GLY A 322 4.12 12.34 -15.66
C GLY A 322 2.96 12.55 -16.65
N ARG A 323 2.90 11.80 -17.76
CA ARG A 323 1.78 11.90 -18.72
C ARG A 323 0.64 10.98 -18.32
N LEU A 324 -0.59 11.49 -18.34
CA LEU A 324 -1.81 10.70 -18.15
C LEU A 324 -1.94 9.69 -19.30
N THR A 325 -2.25 8.43 -18.96
CA THR A 325 -2.48 7.37 -19.96
C THR A 325 -3.97 7.26 -20.32
N GLU A 326 -4.28 6.42 -21.31
CA GLU A 326 -5.67 6.10 -21.69
C GLU A 326 -6.34 5.08 -20.74
N TRP A 327 -5.60 4.53 -19.77
CA TRP A 327 -6.19 3.61 -18.80
C TRP A 327 -7.23 4.32 -17.92
N ASN A 328 -8.48 3.87 -18.00
CA ASN A 328 -9.63 4.52 -17.36
C ASN A 328 -10.75 3.51 -17.07
N PRO A 329 -10.56 2.58 -16.13
CA PRO A 329 -11.58 1.57 -15.84
C PRO A 329 -12.81 2.13 -15.14
N GLN A 330 -12.71 3.31 -14.55
CA GLN A 330 -13.76 3.97 -13.76
C GLN A 330 -14.31 3.11 -12.62
N ALA A 331 -14.56 3.70 -11.49
CA ALA A 331 -15.24 3.08 -10.36
C ALA A 331 -16.31 4.03 -9.82
N ASN A 332 -17.31 3.49 -9.13
CA ASN A 332 -18.31 4.29 -8.43
C ASN A 332 -17.98 4.43 -6.92
N GLY A 333 -18.92 4.99 -6.17
CA GLY A 333 -18.83 5.20 -4.73
C GLY A 333 -18.28 6.58 -4.35
N VAL A 334 -18.57 7.04 -3.14
CA VAL A 334 -18.12 8.35 -2.66
C VAL A 334 -16.61 8.36 -2.47
N ILE A 335 -16.07 7.46 -1.67
CA ILE A 335 -14.62 7.36 -1.42
C ILE A 335 -13.93 6.62 -2.59
N GLY A 336 -14.60 5.65 -3.21
CA GLY A 336 -14.09 4.90 -4.34
C GLY A 336 -12.96 3.93 -3.95
N VAL A 337 -11.74 4.18 -4.39
CA VAL A 337 -10.59 3.30 -4.21
C VAL A 337 -9.78 3.72 -2.99
N ARG A 338 -9.50 2.80 -2.07
CA ARG A 338 -8.75 3.03 -0.82
C ARG A 338 -7.37 2.38 -0.80
N VAL A 339 -7.21 1.31 -1.56
CA VAL A 339 -5.94 0.59 -1.65
C VAL A 339 -5.70 0.12 -3.07
N LEU A 340 -4.48 0.24 -3.52
CA LEU A 340 -3.96 -0.34 -4.74
C LEU A 340 -2.75 -1.23 -4.42
N GLY A 341 -2.60 -2.30 -5.17
CA GLY A 341 -1.43 -3.16 -5.07
C GLY A 341 -1.10 -3.78 -6.41
N THR A 342 0.17 -4.03 -6.65
CA THR A 342 0.65 -4.76 -7.83
C THR A 342 1.15 -6.12 -7.39
N ASP A 343 0.55 -7.16 -7.92
CA ASP A 343 0.95 -8.54 -7.65
C ASP A 343 2.30 -8.85 -8.31
N PRO A 344 3.35 -9.10 -7.53
CA PRO A 344 4.68 -9.34 -8.08
C PRO A 344 4.79 -10.65 -8.88
N ALA A 345 3.87 -11.61 -8.65
CA ALA A 345 3.88 -12.90 -9.34
C ALA A 345 3.24 -12.86 -10.73
N THR A 346 2.28 -11.95 -10.95
CA THR A 346 1.48 -11.90 -12.19
C THR A 346 1.49 -10.54 -12.89
N GLY A 347 1.99 -9.49 -12.23
CA GLY A 347 1.92 -8.11 -12.69
C GLY A 347 0.50 -7.53 -12.67
N ALA A 348 -0.48 -8.24 -12.11
CA ALA A 348 -1.86 -7.77 -12.03
C ALA A 348 -2.00 -6.62 -11.03
N LEU A 349 -2.87 -5.67 -11.35
CA LEU A 349 -3.24 -4.56 -10.47
C LEU A 349 -4.49 -4.94 -9.67
N ASP A 350 -4.40 -4.86 -8.36
CA ASP A 350 -5.52 -5.05 -7.44
C ASP A 350 -5.99 -3.71 -6.88
N ALA A 351 -7.31 -3.49 -6.90
CA ALA A 351 -7.97 -2.32 -6.35
C ALA A 351 -8.99 -2.74 -5.30
N GLY A 352 -8.88 -2.16 -4.10
CA GLY A 352 -9.82 -2.35 -3.02
C GLY A 352 -10.43 -1.02 -2.55
N GLY A 353 -11.65 -1.03 -2.00
CA GLY A 353 -12.28 0.20 -1.53
C GLY A 353 -13.76 0.07 -1.22
N ASP A 354 -14.50 1.17 -1.46
CA ASP A 354 -15.94 1.29 -1.16
C ASP A 354 -16.83 1.20 -2.40
N PHE A 355 -16.27 0.98 -3.57
CA PHE A 355 -17.02 0.88 -4.83
C PHE A 355 -17.87 -0.40 -4.91
N THR A 356 -18.88 -0.40 -5.76
CA THR A 356 -19.70 -1.56 -6.12
C THR A 356 -19.57 -1.94 -7.58
N THR A 357 -19.17 -0.99 -8.44
CA THR A 357 -18.88 -1.21 -9.86
C THR A 357 -17.50 -0.63 -10.20
N ILE A 358 -16.77 -1.34 -11.05
CA ILE A 358 -15.45 -0.93 -11.55
C ILE A 358 -15.15 -1.68 -12.86
N GLY A 359 -14.51 -1.01 -13.82
CA GLY A 359 -14.19 -1.59 -15.12
C GLY A 359 -15.43 -2.04 -15.89
N GLY A 360 -16.56 -1.31 -15.78
CA GLY A 360 -17.83 -1.62 -16.41
C GLY A 360 -18.55 -2.86 -15.85
N ARG A 361 -18.10 -3.39 -14.68
CA ARG A 361 -18.66 -4.62 -14.09
C ARG A 361 -19.07 -4.40 -12.63
N ILE A 362 -20.07 -5.18 -12.17
CA ILE A 362 -20.40 -5.29 -10.75
C ILE A 362 -19.28 -6.05 -10.05
N ARG A 363 -18.51 -5.35 -9.24
CA ARG A 363 -17.36 -5.84 -8.48
C ARG A 363 -17.31 -5.17 -7.10
N PRO A 364 -18.18 -5.56 -6.17
CA PRO A 364 -18.22 -4.93 -4.86
C PRO A 364 -16.89 -5.04 -4.13
N ARG A 365 -16.33 -3.89 -3.78
CA ARG A 365 -15.20 -3.68 -2.87
C ARG A 365 -13.83 -4.16 -3.34
N PHE A 366 -13.76 -5.01 -4.38
CA PHE A 366 -12.48 -5.52 -4.89
C PHE A 366 -12.53 -5.84 -6.38
N ALA A 367 -11.50 -5.45 -7.10
CA ALA A 367 -11.28 -5.78 -8.50
C ALA A 367 -9.81 -6.03 -8.79
N ARG A 368 -9.55 -6.90 -9.78
CA ARG A 368 -8.23 -7.25 -10.30
C ARG A 368 -8.18 -6.97 -11.80
N PHE A 369 -7.09 -6.36 -12.28
CA PHE A 369 -6.89 -5.99 -13.68
C PHE A 369 -5.69 -6.70 -14.32
#